data_585f73a79de5e02cda7d5ad99fda3c3a
#
_entry.id   585f73a79de5e02cda7d5ad99fda3c3a
#
_cell.length_a   1.000
_cell.length_b   1.000
_cell.length_c   1.000
_cell.angle_alpha   90.00
_cell.angle_beta   90.00
_cell.angle_gamma   90.00
#
_symmetry.space_group_name_H-M   'P 1'
#
loop_
_entity.id
_entity.type
_entity.pdbx_description
1 polymer ?
#
loop_
_entity_poly.entity_id
_entity_poly.type
_entity_poly.pdbx_seq_one_letter_code
_entity_poly.pdbx_strand_id
1 'polypeptide(L)'
;LKHILIIIAQRLALGLLTLFAISLIITFGVELLPGDLAQAILGQNATPDAVRVFRLELGLDKPAHLRYLDWLGGMATGDMGVSLSNKRQISELVGMRLSNTLFLGGLSALIAIPLALTLGILAALYRNSFYDRTVNVITIGSISFPEFFIAYVLILFFAINLGWFPGISNINSDLSFGDKLYRTLLPAATLTITVTAHMMRMTRASIINLLASPYIEMARLKGIKPMRIIMRHALPNALAPIVNVIAINLAYLVVGVVIVEVVFVYPGLGQLLVDSVSKRDIPVVQACSMIFASIYILLNLLADIISIVTNPRLLYPR
;
A
#
# COMPACT_ATOMS: atom_id res chain seq x y z
N LEU A 1 -6.78 -25.44 -16.55
CA LEU A 1 -7.49 -24.18 -16.81
C LEU A 1 -8.74 -24.05 -15.93
N LYS A 2 -9.64 -25.05 -15.91
CA LYS A 2 -10.88 -25.02 -15.13
C LYS A 2 -10.63 -24.80 -13.62
N HIS A 3 -9.60 -25.44 -13.06
CA HIS A 3 -9.25 -25.29 -11.64
C HIS A 3 -8.70 -23.89 -11.30
N ILE A 4 -7.91 -23.30 -12.17
CA ILE A 4 -7.40 -21.93 -12.03
C ILE A 4 -8.57 -20.93 -12.04
N LEU A 5 -9.50 -21.09 -12.97
CA LEU A 5 -10.69 -20.23 -13.05
C LEU A 5 -11.55 -20.31 -11.79
N ILE A 6 -11.70 -21.49 -11.20
CA ILE A 6 -12.44 -21.68 -9.94
C ILE A 6 -11.74 -20.93 -8.80
N ILE A 7 -10.41 -21.05 -8.69
CA ILE A 7 -9.64 -20.36 -7.65
C ILE A 7 -9.75 -18.84 -7.82
N ILE A 8 -9.60 -18.33 -9.04
CA ILE A 8 -9.76 -16.91 -9.35
C ILE A 8 -11.17 -16.42 -8.98
N ALA A 9 -12.21 -17.16 -9.35
CA ALA A 9 -13.59 -16.82 -9.03
C ALA A 9 -13.84 -16.80 -7.51
N GLN A 10 -13.32 -17.77 -6.76
CA GLN A 10 -13.39 -17.81 -5.30
C GLN A 10 -12.67 -16.61 -4.67
N ARG A 11 -11.48 -16.25 -5.16
CA ARG A 11 -10.73 -15.09 -4.66
C ARG A 11 -11.44 -13.78 -4.97
N LEU A 12 -12.02 -13.64 -6.16
CA LEU A 12 -12.84 -12.49 -6.53
C LEU A 12 -14.09 -12.38 -5.63
N ALA A 13 -14.80 -13.50 -5.40
CA ALA A 13 -15.96 -13.52 -4.52
C ALA A 13 -15.61 -13.12 -3.08
N LEU A 14 -14.50 -13.65 -2.54
CA LEU A 14 -13.98 -13.25 -1.23
C LEU A 14 -13.56 -11.78 -1.22
N GLY A 15 -12.92 -11.29 -2.27
CA GLY A 15 -12.55 -9.88 -2.41
C GLY A 15 -13.77 -8.96 -2.39
N LEU A 16 -14.81 -9.28 -3.15
CA LEU A 16 -16.08 -8.55 -3.16
C LEU A 16 -16.77 -8.58 -1.79
N LEU A 17 -16.78 -9.74 -1.12
CA LEU A 17 -17.31 -9.87 0.23
C LEU A 17 -16.53 -9.00 1.21
N THR A 18 -15.20 -8.95 1.08
CA THR A 18 -14.34 -8.11 1.92
C THR A 18 -14.62 -6.62 1.66
N LEU A 19 -14.75 -6.20 0.41
CA LEU A 19 -15.13 -4.82 0.05
C LEU A 19 -16.50 -4.45 0.64
N PHE A 20 -17.46 -5.34 0.55
CA PHE A 20 -18.78 -5.15 1.13
C PHE A 20 -18.70 -5.01 2.66
N ALA A 21 -17.95 -5.88 3.34
CA ALA A 21 -17.74 -5.78 4.79
C ALA A 21 -17.05 -4.48 5.18
N ILE A 22 -16.01 -4.06 4.45
CA ILE A 22 -15.31 -2.79 4.68
C ILE A 22 -16.26 -1.61 4.47
N SER A 23 -17.08 -1.62 3.42
CA SER A 23 -18.05 -0.55 3.16
C SER A 23 -19.06 -0.38 4.29
N LEU A 24 -19.53 -1.49 4.88
CA LEU A 24 -20.39 -1.46 6.07
C LEU A 24 -19.66 -0.86 7.28
N ILE A 25 -18.44 -1.35 7.56
CA ILE A 25 -17.65 -0.90 8.70
C ILE A 25 -17.38 0.62 8.60
N ILE A 26 -17.00 1.11 7.42
CA ILE A 26 -16.72 2.53 7.23
C ILE A 26 -18.00 3.35 7.43
N THR A 27 -19.10 2.97 6.78
CA THR A 27 -20.36 3.73 6.85
C THR A 27 -20.88 3.80 8.28
N PHE A 28 -21.02 2.65 8.93
CA PHE A 28 -21.56 2.61 10.30
C PHE A 28 -20.53 3.07 11.34
N GLY A 29 -19.23 2.85 11.10
CA GLY A 29 -18.18 3.36 11.97
C GLY A 29 -18.14 4.89 12.03
N VAL A 30 -18.36 5.55 10.90
CA VAL A 30 -18.47 7.02 10.84
C VAL A 30 -19.75 7.51 11.54
N GLU A 31 -20.83 6.78 11.42
CA GLU A 31 -22.12 7.14 12.05
C GLU A 31 -22.09 7.01 13.58
N LEU A 32 -21.22 6.13 14.11
CA LEU A 32 -20.99 5.97 15.55
C LEU A 32 -20.09 7.06 16.14
N LEU A 33 -19.47 7.92 15.32
CA LEU A 33 -18.66 9.03 15.84
C LEU A 33 -19.52 10.02 16.64
N PRO A 34 -19.08 10.41 17.84
CA PRO A 34 -19.82 11.33 18.69
C PRO A 34 -19.96 12.70 18.05
N GLY A 35 -21.15 13.30 18.17
CA GLY A 35 -21.47 14.64 17.68
C GLY A 35 -22.31 14.64 16.40
N ASP A 36 -22.96 15.79 16.15
CA ASP A 36 -23.76 16.01 14.96
C ASP A 36 -22.85 16.39 13.78
N LEU A 37 -22.94 15.63 12.68
CA LEU A 37 -22.18 15.89 11.48
C LEU A 37 -22.43 17.30 10.91
N ALA A 38 -23.69 17.72 10.87
CA ALA A 38 -24.05 19.06 10.36
C ALA A 38 -23.46 20.18 11.25
N GLN A 39 -23.49 19.99 12.58
CA GLN A 39 -22.85 20.93 13.50
C GLN A 39 -21.34 20.96 13.34
N ALA A 40 -20.72 19.79 13.16
CA ALA A 40 -19.27 19.69 13.02
C ALA A 40 -18.76 20.39 11.74
N ILE A 41 -19.51 20.28 10.63
CA ILE A 41 -19.13 20.91 9.35
C ILE A 41 -19.42 22.43 9.39
N LEU A 42 -20.54 22.86 9.97
CA LEU A 42 -20.89 24.29 10.08
C LEU A 42 -20.03 25.03 11.11
N GLY A 43 -19.44 24.32 12.08
CA GLY A 43 -18.56 24.89 13.10
C GLY A 43 -19.24 26.05 13.85
N GLN A 44 -18.60 27.23 13.83
CA GLN A 44 -19.11 28.44 14.51
C GLN A 44 -20.41 28.99 13.89
N ASN A 45 -20.75 28.60 12.65
CA ASN A 45 -21.97 29.02 11.96
C ASN A 45 -23.15 28.06 12.20
N ALA A 46 -23.06 27.13 13.15
CA ALA A 46 -24.06 26.12 13.46
C ALA A 46 -25.24 26.72 14.25
N THR A 47 -26.03 27.58 13.61
CA THR A 47 -27.33 28.00 14.17
C THR A 47 -28.34 26.87 14.04
N PRO A 48 -29.37 26.76 14.92
CA PRO A 48 -30.36 25.69 14.84
C PRO A 48 -31.03 25.58 13.48
N ASP A 49 -31.33 26.68 12.83
CA ASP A 49 -31.96 26.71 11.49
C ASP A 49 -30.96 26.26 10.40
N ALA A 50 -29.71 26.74 10.46
CA ALA A 50 -28.68 26.32 9.51
C ALA A 50 -28.40 24.81 9.63
N VAL A 51 -28.32 24.27 10.83
CA VAL A 51 -28.15 22.83 11.08
C VAL A 51 -29.33 22.04 10.49
N ARG A 52 -30.55 22.50 10.67
CA ARG A 52 -31.75 21.83 10.12
C ARG A 52 -31.75 21.80 8.60
N VAL A 53 -31.47 22.92 7.95
CA VAL A 53 -31.40 23.02 6.48
C VAL A 53 -30.28 22.13 5.95
N PHE A 54 -29.11 22.20 6.59
CA PHE A 54 -27.93 21.41 6.15
C PHE A 54 -28.13 19.91 6.33
N ARG A 55 -28.86 19.47 7.38
CA ARG A 55 -29.24 18.06 7.56
C ARG A 55 -30.13 17.56 6.41
N LEU A 56 -31.10 18.39 5.97
CA LEU A 56 -31.97 18.06 4.83
C LEU A 56 -31.16 17.98 3.53
N GLU A 57 -30.26 18.93 3.28
CA GLU A 57 -29.38 18.93 2.12
C GLU A 57 -28.48 17.69 2.05
N LEU A 58 -27.98 17.22 3.20
CA LEU A 58 -27.14 16.03 3.29
C LEU A 58 -27.96 14.71 3.33
N GLY A 59 -29.29 14.80 3.35
CA GLY A 59 -30.15 13.64 3.49
C GLY A 59 -29.97 12.86 4.80
N LEU A 60 -29.50 13.55 5.87
CA LEU A 60 -29.27 12.94 7.18
C LEU A 60 -30.58 12.62 7.92
N ASP A 61 -31.70 13.09 7.41
CA ASP A 61 -33.05 12.73 7.82
C ASP A 61 -33.46 11.32 7.35
N LYS A 62 -32.82 10.81 6.30
CA LYS A 62 -33.06 9.43 5.82
C LYS A 62 -32.42 8.41 6.79
N PRO A 63 -33.05 7.25 6.98
CA PRO A 63 -32.45 6.14 7.72
C PRO A 63 -31.06 5.75 7.16
N ALA A 64 -30.12 5.42 8.06
CA ALA A 64 -28.73 5.10 7.71
C ALA A 64 -28.59 4.01 6.64
N HIS A 65 -29.42 2.97 6.71
CA HIS A 65 -29.39 1.88 5.73
C HIS A 65 -29.82 2.32 4.33
N LEU A 66 -30.73 3.29 4.19
CA LEU A 66 -31.10 3.84 2.88
C LEU A 66 -29.99 4.71 2.31
N ARG A 67 -29.36 5.54 3.14
CA ARG A 67 -28.18 6.32 2.72
C ARG A 67 -27.04 5.43 2.27
N TYR A 68 -26.81 4.33 2.99
CA TYR A 68 -25.82 3.33 2.59
C TYR A 68 -26.12 2.70 1.23
N LEU A 69 -27.36 2.31 0.98
CA LEU A 69 -27.76 1.71 -0.30
C LEU A 69 -27.66 2.72 -1.46
N ASP A 70 -28.10 3.98 -1.24
CA ASP A 70 -27.95 5.07 -2.21
C ASP A 70 -26.46 5.29 -2.57
N TRP A 71 -25.60 5.37 -1.55
CA TRP A 71 -24.16 5.52 -1.74
C TRP A 71 -23.52 4.30 -2.44
N LEU A 72 -23.86 3.10 -2.03
CA LEU A 72 -23.32 1.87 -2.63
C LEU A 72 -23.74 1.74 -4.11
N GLY A 73 -24.97 2.11 -4.43
CA GLY A 73 -25.49 2.17 -5.80
C GLY A 73 -24.71 3.18 -6.66
N GLY A 74 -24.46 4.38 -6.12
CA GLY A 74 -23.63 5.39 -6.78
C GLY A 74 -22.21 4.90 -7.03
N MET A 75 -21.55 4.32 -6.01
CA MET A 75 -20.21 3.75 -6.17
C MET A 75 -20.14 2.66 -7.23
N ALA A 76 -21.17 1.80 -7.32
CA ALA A 76 -21.23 0.74 -8.32
C ALA A 76 -21.36 1.28 -9.75
N THR A 77 -21.96 2.45 -9.94
CA THR A 77 -22.10 3.13 -11.23
C THR A 77 -20.98 4.14 -11.52
N GLY A 78 -20.00 4.29 -10.60
CA GLY A 78 -18.89 5.23 -10.74
C GLY A 78 -19.17 6.64 -10.24
N ASP A 79 -20.36 6.89 -9.69
CA ASP A 79 -20.69 8.15 -9.01
C ASP A 79 -20.23 8.08 -7.54
N MET A 80 -19.13 8.74 -7.24
CA MET A 80 -18.57 8.82 -5.88
C MET A 80 -19.24 9.90 -5.04
N GLY A 81 -20.15 10.71 -5.62
CA GLY A 81 -20.80 11.81 -4.96
C GLY A 81 -19.95 13.09 -4.88
N VAL A 82 -20.36 13.97 -3.97
CA VAL A 82 -19.81 15.32 -3.79
C VAL A 82 -19.22 15.46 -2.38
N SER A 83 -18.07 16.08 -2.29
CA SER A 83 -17.43 16.43 -1.01
C SER A 83 -18.29 17.42 -0.21
N LEU A 84 -18.48 17.14 1.07
CA LEU A 84 -19.27 17.99 1.96
C LEU A 84 -18.50 19.27 2.31
N SER A 85 -17.18 19.21 2.38
CA SER A 85 -16.33 20.34 2.83
C SER A 85 -16.09 21.38 1.74
N ASN A 86 -15.97 20.98 0.46
CA ASN A 86 -15.62 21.91 -0.63
C ASN A 86 -16.59 21.87 -1.83
N LYS A 87 -17.64 21.06 -1.75
CA LYS A 87 -18.70 20.93 -2.79
C LYS A 87 -18.20 20.50 -4.18
N ARG A 88 -17.00 19.91 -4.26
CA ARG A 88 -16.45 19.39 -5.52
C ARG A 88 -16.78 17.92 -5.71
N GLN A 89 -16.81 17.49 -6.97
CA GLN A 89 -16.96 16.07 -7.31
C GLN A 89 -15.80 15.24 -6.74
N ILE A 90 -16.11 14.17 -6.05
CA ILE A 90 -15.10 13.30 -5.42
C ILE A 90 -14.24 12.63 -6.48
N SER A 91 -14.80 12.28 -7.64
CA SER A 91 -14.05 11.70 -8.77
C SER A 91 -12.90 12.60 -9.25
N GLU A 92 -13.11 13.93 -9.29
CA GLU A 92 -12.05 14.88 -9.63
C GLU A 92 -10.97 14.95 -8.55
N LEU A 93 -11.39 15.01 -7.28
CA LEU A 93 -10.45 15.07 -6.14
C LEU A 93 -9.58 13.81 -6.08
N VAL A 94 -10.19 12.65 -6.30
CA VAL A 94 -9.52 11.35 -6.25
C VAL A 94 -8.61 11.13 -7.45
N GLY A 95 -9.03 11.49 -8.67
CA GLY A 95 -8.30 11.15 -9.90
C GLY A 95 -6.85 11.64 -9.88
N MET A 96 -6.62 12.91 -9.57
CA MET A 96 -5.29 13.51 -9.50
C MET A 96 -4.47 12.92 -8.34
N ARG A 97 -5.10 12.75 -7.18
CA ARG A 97 -4.46 12.26 -5.96
C ARG A 97 -4.06 10.79 -6.07
N LEU A 98 -4.92 9.97 -6.65
CA LEU A 98 -4.65 8.56 -6.92
C LEU A 98 -3.43 8.38 -7.84
N SER A 99 -3.33 9.18 -8.92
CA SER A 99 -2.16 9.16 -9.80
C SER A 99 -0.86 9.46 -9.06
N ASN A 100 -0.87 10.41 -8.12
CA ASN A 100 0.30 10.74 -7.31
C ASN A 100 0.65 9.60 -6.34
N THR A 101 -0.34 9.03 -5.64
CA THR A 101 -0.13 7.87 -4.77
C THR A 101 0.46 6.68 -5.52
N LEU A 102 -0.08 6.37 -6.71
CA LEU A 102 0.43 5.28 -7.54
C LEU A 102 1.84 5.57 -8.06
N PHE A 103 2.16 6.83 -8.37
CA PHE A 103 3.52 7.24 -8.75
C PHE A 103 4.51 7.04 -7.59
N LEU A 104 4.19 7.50 -6.39
CA LEU A 104 5.01 7.33 -5.19
C LEU A 104 5.20 5.84 -4.84
N GLY A 105 4.10 5.08 -4.78
CA GLY A 105 4.13 3.65 -4.50
C GLY A 105 4.88 2.85 -5.58
N GLY A 106 4.64 3.17 -6.85
CA GLY A 106 5.32 2.55 -8.00
C GLY A 106 6.82 2.83 -8.02
N LEU A 107 7.24 4.07 -7.77
CA LEU A 107 8.64 4.45 -7.67
C LEU A 107 9.34 3.72 -6.52
N SER A 108 8.69 3.68 -5.35
CA SER A 108 9.22 2.97 -4.18
C SER A 108 9.36 1.47 -4.45
N ALA A 109 8.36 0.85 -5.06
CA ALA A 109 8.40 -0.56 -5.43
C ALA A 109 9.48 -0.86 -6.47
N LEU A 110 9.65 0.00 -7.47
CA LEU A 110 10.66 -0.12 -8.54
C LEU A 110 12.08 -0.13 -7.96
N ILE A 111 12.32 0.60 -6.88
CA ILE A 111 13.63 0.64 -6.21
C ILE A 111 13.73 -0.49 -5.17
N ALA A 112 12.71 -0.68 -4.35
CA ALA A 112 12.74 -1.61 -3.22
C ALA A 112 12.85 -3.08 -3.66
N ILE A 113 12.12 -3.48 -4.72
CA ILE A 113 12.09 -4.87 -5.17
C ILE A 113 13.49 -5.36 -5.62
N PRO A 114 14.17 -4.71 -6.59
CA PRO A 114 15.49 -5.17 -7.01
C PRO A 114 16.51 -5.06 -5.87
N LEU A 115 16.45 -4.02 -5.05
CA LEU A 115 17.36 -3.83 -3.92
C LEU A 115 17.19 -4.95 -2.89
N ALA A 116 15.97 -5.24 -2.47
CA ALA A 116 15.67 -6.29 -1.50
C ALA A 116 16.05 -7.68 -2.00
N LEU A 117 15.76 -7.99 -3.26
CA LEU A 117 16.13 -9.27 -3.87
C LEU A 117 17.66 -9.42 -3.94
N THR A 118 18.35 -8.39 -4.40
CA THR A 118 19.81 -8.40 -4.49
C THR A 118 20.45 -8.60 -3.12
N LEU A 119 20.06 -7.79 -2.13
CA LEU A 119 20.57 -7.90 -0.75
C LEU A 119 20.23 -9.27 -0.14
N GLY A 120 19.00 -9.76 -0.32
CA GLY A 120 18.56 -11.05 0.23
C GLY A 120 19.26 -12.25 -0.39
N ILE A 121 19.43 -12.25 -1.72
CA ILE A 121 20.15 -13.31 -2.44
C ILE A 121 21.62 -13.33 -2.02
N LEU A 122 22.29 -12.17 -1.99
CA LEU A 122 23.69 -12.08 -1.57
C LEU A 122 23.89 -12.47 -0.10
N ALA A 123 22.96 -12.08 0.79
CA ALA A 123 23.02 -12.47 2.19
C ALA A 123 22.80 -13.98 2.39
N ALA A 124 21.99 -14.63 1.55
CA ALA A 124 21.85 -16.09 1.57
C ALA A 124 23.09 -16.80 0.99
N LEU A 125 23.70 -16.26 -0.07
CA LEU A 125 24.91 -16.79 -0.70
C LEU A 125 26.11 -16.74 0.27
N TYR A 126 26.30 -15.58 0.90
CA TYR A 126 27.40 -15.32 1.85
C TYR A 126 26.93 -15.48 3.30
N ARG A 127 26.10 -16.51 3.56
CA ARG A 127 25.56 -16.79 4.90
C ARG A 127 26.67 -16.84 5.97
N ASN A 128 26.41 -16.24 7.14
CA ASN A 128 27.30 -16.12 8.27
C ASN A 128 28.57 -15.25 8.03
N SER A 129 28.70 -14.62 6.87
CA SER A 129 29.76 -13.65 6.58
C SER A 129 29.54 -12.30 7.29
N PHE A 130 30.55 -11.44 7.25
CA PHE A 130 30.43 -10.05 7.71
C PHE A 130 29.31 -9.30 6.96
N TYR A 131 29.22 -9.49 5.62
CA TYR A 131 28.17 -8.90 4.80
C TYR A 131 26.77 -9.31 5.29
N ASP A 132 26.53 -10.60 5.49
CA ASP A 132 25.24 -11.12 5.95
C ASP A 132 24.88 -10.52 7.33
N ARG A 133 25.81 -10.48 8.25
CA ARG A 133 25.58 -9.89 9.59
C ARG A 133 25.27 -8.40 9.51
N THR A 134 26.03 -7.64 8.74
CA THR A 134 25.86 -6.19 8.58
C THR A 134 24.50 -5.87 7.96
N VAL A 135 24.13 -6.52 6.86
CA VAL A 135 22.83 -6.30 6.20
C VAL A 135 21.67 -6.68 7.13
N ASN A 136 21.80 -7.79 7.88
CA ASN A 136 20.76 -8.15 8.86
C ASN A 136 20.64 -7.12 10.01
N VAL A 137 21.75 -6.61 10.55
CA VAL A 137 21.71 -5.57 11.60
C VAL A 137 21.05 -4.29 11.08
N ILE A 138 21.41 -3.83 9.88
CA ILE A 138 20.81 -2.64 9.26
C ILE A 138 19.31 -2.86 9.04
N THR A 139 18.90 -4.00 8.48
CA THR A 139 17.49 -4.27 8.22
C THR A 139 16.67 -4.44 9.50
N ILE A 140 17.22 -5.05 10.55
CA ILE A 140 16.55 -5.12 11.86
C ILE A 140 16.41 -3.72 12.44
N GLY A 141 17.44 -2.89 12.38
CA GLY A 141 17.37 -1.49 12.79
C GLY A 141 16.29 -0.72 12.04
N SER A 142 16.23 -0.87 10.70
CA SER A 142 15.21 -0.18 9.88
C SER A 142 13.79 -0.59 10.23
N ILE A 143 13.53 -1.87 10.54
CA ILE A 143 12.19 -2.35 10.92
C ILE A 143 11.81 -1.92 12.35
N SER A 144 12.79 -1.68 13.21
CA SER A 144 12.55 -1.33 14.61
C SER A 144 12.01 0.10 14.78
N PHE A 145 12.19 0.95 13.78
CA PHE A 145 11.69 2.32 13.80
C PHE A 145 10.38 2.45 13.01
N PRO A 146 9.39 3.20 13.53
CA PRO A 146 8.19 3.53 12.77
C PRO A 146 8.52 4.33 11.50
N GLU A 147 7.73 4.17 10.45
CA GLU A 147 7.95 4.83 9.14
C GLU A 147 8.02 6.36 9.25
N PHE A 148 7.15 6.98 10.07
CA PHE A 148 7.18 8.42 10.27
C PHE A 148 8.49 8.90 10.92
N PHE A 149 9.09 8.09 11.81
CA PHE A 149 10.37 8.42 12.41
C PHE A 149 11.49 8.43 11.37
N ILE A 150 11.54 7.40 10.51
CA ILE A 150 12.48 7.35 9.39
C ILE A 150 12.30 8.56 8.48
N ALA A 151 11.05 8.93 8.17
CA ALA A 151 10.72 10.11 7.37
C ALA A 151 11.31 11.39 7.98
N TYR A 152 11.08 11.64 9.28
CA TYR A 152 11.62 12.82 9.95
C TYR A 152 13.14 12.84 10.02
N VAL A 153 13.78 11.68 10.23
CA VAL A 153 15.25 11.57 10.20
C VAL A 153 15.77 11.93 8.80
N LEU A 154 15.15 11.43 7.73
CA LEU A 154 15.54 11.75 6.36
C LEU A 154 15.33 13.24 6.04
N ILE A 155 14.21 13.84 6.48
CA ILE A 155 13.97 15.28 6.34
C ILE A 155 15.04 16.09 7.08
N LEU A 156 15.35 15.71 8.33
CA LEU A 156 16.36 16.42 9.14
C LEU A 156 17.73 16.42 8.44
N PHE A 157 18.18 15.25 7.98
CA PHE A 157 19.51 15.15 7.37
C PHE A 157 19.55 15.71 5.95
N PHE A 158 18.65 15.28 5.08
CA PHE A 158 18.74 15.56 3.64
C PHE A 158 18.06 16.86 3.22
N ALA A 159 16.99 17.28 3.91
CA ALA A 159 16.32 18.51 3.58
C ALA A 159 16.82 19.70 4.40
N ILE A 160 16.99 19.54 5.72
CA ILE A 160 17.33 20.68 6.61
C ILE A 160 18.86 20.85 6.66
N ASN A 161 19.63 19.80 6.99
CA ASN A 161 21.07 19.96 7.21
C ASN A 161 21.86 20.08 5.90
N LEU A 162 21.54 19.24 4.90
CA LEU A 162 22.28 19.20 3.64
C LEU A 162 21.62 20.04 2.53
N GLY A 163 20.34 20.34 2.64
CA GLY A 163 19.61 21.10 1.61
C GLY A 163 19.51 20.39 0.24
N TRP A 164 19.69 19.07 0.19
CA TRP A 164 19.73 18.31 -1.06
C TRP A 164 18.34 18.03 -1.64
N PHE A 165 17.33 17.93 -0.80
CA PHE A 165 15.96 17.61 -1.19
C PHE A 165 14.96 18.52 -0.46
N PRO A 166 13.78 18.76 -1.05
CA PRO A 166 12.73 19.49 -0.35
C PRO A 166 12.14 18.64 0.79
N GLY A 167 11.92 19.25 1.95
CA GLY A 167 11.24 18.59 3.08
C GLY A 167 9.73 18.45 2.88
N ILE A 168 9.15 19.28 2.02
CA ILE A 168 7.74 19.25 1.61
C ILE A 168 7.67 18.88 0.13
N SER A 169 6.90 17.84 -0.17
CA SER A 169 6.80 17.28 -1.53
C SER A 169 5.52 17.74 -2.22
N ASN A 170 5.34 19.06 -2.33
CA ASN A 170 4.19 19.60 -3.06
C ASN A 170 4.33 19.38 -4.57
N ILE A 171 3.44 18.58 -5.13
CA ILE A 171 3.42 18.20 -6.56
C ILE A 171 2.12 18.70 -7.17
N ASN A 172 2.21 19.38 -8.30
CA ASN A 172 1.09 19.82 -9.12
C ASN A 172 1.23 19.29 -10.55
N SER A 173 0.19 19.48 -11.36
CA SER A 173 0.14 19.03 -12.77
C SER A 173 1.16 19.70 -13.69
N ASP A 174 1.66 20.87 -13.30
CA ASP A 174 2.49 21.73 -14.15
C ASP A 174 3.99 21.43 -14.02
N LEU A 175 4.36 20.55 -13.08
CA LEU A 175 5.75 20.17 -12.87
C LEU A 175 6.25 19.26 -13.99
N SER A 176 7.51 19.50 -14.40
CA SER A 176 8.22 18.57 -15.26
C SER A 176 8.35 17.19 -14.61
N PHE A 177 8.52 16.14 -15.40
CA PHE A 177 8.74 14.79 -14.86
C PHE A 177 9.98 14.74 -13.96
N GLY A 178 11.05 15.48 -14.30
CA GLY A 178 12.27 15.58 -13.50
C GLY A 178 12.02 16.21 -12.13
N ASP A 179 11.26 17.30 -12.08
CA ASP A 179 10.90 17.98 -10.83
C ASP A 179 9.99 17.11 -9.97
N LYS A 180 9.02 16.44 -10.61
CA LYS A 180 8.15 15.48 -9.93
C LYS A 180 8.96 14.35 -9.30
N LEU A 181 9.91 13.76 -10.05
CA LEU A 181 10.79 12.72 -9.55
C LEU A 181 11.64 13.21 -8.38
N TYR A 182 12.29 14.39 -8.54
CA TYR A 182 13.14 14.98 -7.51
C TYR A 182 12.39 15.21 -6.19
N ARG A 183 11.17 15.77 -6.25
CA ARG A 183 10.34 16.00 -5.06
C ARG A 183 9.81 14.71 -4.43
N THR A 184 9.69 13.63 -5.21
CA THR A 184 9.21 12.33 -4.72
C THR A 184 10.33 11.46 -4.16
N LEU A 185 11.62 11.76 -4.40
CA LEU A 185 12.73 10.91 -3.99
C LEU A 185 12.81 10.68 -2.48
N LEU A 186 12.64 11.72 -1.67
CA LEU A 186 12.74 11.59 -0.21
C LEU A 186 11.57 10.78 0.39
N PRO A 187 10.30 11.04 0.03
CA PRO A 187 9.18 10.16 0.36
C PRO A 187 9.38 8.71 -0.10
N ALA A 188 9.83 8.53 -1.36
CA ALA A 188 10.08 7.20 -1.90
C ALA A 188 11.21 6.46 -1.18
N ALA A 189 12.29 7.17 -0.78
CA ALA A 189 13.35 6.59 0.02
C ALA A 189 12.87 6.08 1.37
N THR A 190 11.96 6.81 2.04
CA THR A 190 11.35 6.38 3.30
C THR A 190 10.64 5.04 3.15
N LEU A 191 9.73 4.93 2.18
CA LEU A 191 9.03 3.68 1.88
C LEU A 191 9.97 2.56 1.46
N THR A 192 10.96 2.90 0.62
CA THR A 192 11.95 1.95 0.13
C THR A 192 12.74 1.31 1.27
N ILE A 193 13.20 2.08 2.25
CA ILE A 193 13.95 1.57 3.41
C ILE A 193 13.13 0.53 4.16
N THR A 194 11.88 0.84 4.50
CA THR A 194 11.00 -0.04 5.28
C THR A 194 10.67 -1.32 4.52
N VAL A 195 10.21 -1.17 3.27
CA VAL A 195 9.79 -2.31 2.44
C VAL A 195 10.98 -3.21 2.09
N THR A 196 12.14 -2.62 1.75
CA THR A 196 13.37 -3.38 1.47
C THR A 196 13.80 -4.22 2.66
N ALA A 197 13.72 -3.69 3.87
CA ALA A 197 14.14 -4.41 5.06
C ALA A 197 13.31 -5.67 5.31
N HIS A 198 11.99 -5.58 5.20
CA HIS A 198 11.11 -6.74 5.31
C HIS A 198 11.30 -7.76 4.18
N MET A 199 11.29 -7.28 2.94
CA MET A 199 11.40 -8.13 1.75
C MET A 199 12.73 -8.86 1.66
N MET A 200 13.84 -8.19 1.97
CA MET A 200 15.16 -8.76 2.01
C MET A 200 15.25 -9.95 2.98
N ARG A 201 14.76 -9.79 4.21
CA ARG A 201 14.78 -10.85 5.22
C ARG A 201 13.95 -12.07 4.81
N MET A 202 12.76 -11.85 4.25
CA MET A 202 11.90 -12.93 3.78
C MET A 202 12.53 -13.63 2.56
N THR A 203 13.12 -12.89 1.63
CA THR A 203 13.85 -13.43 0.47
C THR A 203 15.03 -14.28 0.91
N ARG A 204 15.85 -13.75 1.83
CA ARG A 204 16.98 -14.48 2.41
C ARG A 204 16.54 -15.80 3.07
N ALA A 205 15.48 -15.75 3.90
CA ALA A 205 14.95 -16.94 4.56
C ALA A 205 14.44 -17.98 3.55
N SER A 206 13.72 -17.55 2.52
CA SER A 206 13.21 -18.44 1.47
C SER A 206 14.33 -19.15 0.72
N ILE A 207 15.41 -18.43 0.39
CA ILE A 207 16.56 -19.04 -0.32
C ILE A 207 17.32 -20.00 0.60
N ILE A 208 17.56 -19.64 1.86
CA ILE A 208 18.25 -20.52 2.83
C ILE A 208 17.47 -21.82 3.02
N ASN A 209 16.14 -21.76 3.14
CA ASN A 209 15.31 -22.95 3.28
C ASN A 209 15.41 -23.87 2.03
N LEU A 210 15.46 -23.30 0.84
CA LEU A 210 15.66 -24.07 -0.38
C LEU A 210 17.06 -24.66 -0.48
N LEU A 211 18.08 -23.96 -0.03
CA LEU A 211 19.46 -24.45 -0.02
C LEU A 211 19.68 -25.65 0.92
N ALA A 212 18.76 -25.90 1.85
CA ALA A 212 18.75 -27.08 2.71
C ALA A 212 18.08 -28.31 2.08
N SER A 213 17.57 -28.21 0.84
CA SER A 213 16.85 -29.32 0.17
C SER A 213 17.82 -30.38 -0.39
N PRO A 214 17.42 -31.68 -0.42
CA PRO A 214 18.28 -32.79 -0.86
C PRO A 214 18.84 -32.63 -2.27
N TYR A 215 18.06 -32.04 -3.21
CA TYR A 215 18.54 -31.84 -4.58
C TYR A 215 19.67 -30.80 -4.69
N ILE A 216 19.72 -29.85 -3.77
CA ILE A 216 20.81 -28.86 -3.65
C ILE A 216 22.05 -29.53 -3.05
N GLU A 217 21.88 -30.40 -2.07
CA GLU A 217 22.97 -31.18 -1.49
C GLU A 217 23.63 -32.05 -2.57
N MET A 218 22.84 -32.74 -3.40
CA MET A 218 23.37 -33.48 -4.54
C MET A 218 24.12 -32.61 -5.54
N ALA A 219 23.67 -31.38 -5.78
CA ALA A 219 24.38 -30.45 -6.65
C ALA A 219 25.73 -30.02 -6.06
N ARG A 220 25.83 -29.85 -4.74
CA ARG A 220 27.09 -29.56 -4.02
C ARG A 220 28.04 -30.76 -4.11
N LEU A 221 27.56 -31.97 -3.87
CA LEU A 221 28.35 -33.22 -3.99
C LEU A 221 28.91 -33.43 -5.39
N LYS A 222 28.20 -32.96 -6.44
CA LYS A 222 28.69 -32.92 -7.83
C LYS A 222 29.68 -31.78 -8.11
N GLY A 223 30.13 -31.01 -7.10
CA GLY A 223 31.13 -29.95 -7.24
C GLY A 223 30.64 -28.69 -7.97
N ILE A 224 29.32 -28.47 -8.07
CA ILE A 224 28.79 -27.27 -8.72
C ILE A 224 29.08 -26.04 -7.82
N LYS A 225 29.57 -24.96 -8.43
CA LYS A 225 29.91 -23.71 -7.74
C LYS A 225 28.68 -23.10 -7.05
N PRO A 226 28.82 -22.52 -5.82
CA PRO A 226 27.70 -21.99 -5.04
C PRO A 226 26.80 -20.98 -5.78
N MET A 227 27.39 -20.03 -6.51
CA MET A 227 26.64 -19.07 -7.33
C MET A 227 25.77 -19.77 -8.39
N ARG A 228 26.30 -20.81 -9.05
CA ARG A 228 25.56 -21.58 -10.06
C ARG A 228 24.41 -22.39 -9.42
N ILE A 229 24.63 -22.91 -8.21
CA ILE A 229 23.58 -23.59 -7.45
C ILE A 229 22.44 -22.62 -7.16
N ILE A 230 22.75 -21.40 -6.69
CA ILE A 230 21.71 -20.40 -6.40
C ILE A 230 20.99 -19.97 -7.68
N MET A 231 21.70 -19.51 -8.69
CA MET A 231 21.09 -18.90 -9.87
C MET A 231 20.33 -19.93 -10.73
N ARG A 232 20.81 -21.18 -10.82
CA ARG A 232 20.25 -22.18 -11.75
C ARG A 232 19.37 -23.23 -11.08
N HIS A 233 19.54 -23.47 -9.78
CA HIS A 233 18.81 -24.52 -9.07
C HIS A 233 17.93 -24.00 -7.94
N ALA A 234 18.41 -23.02 -7.14
CA ALA A 234 17.62 -22.48 -6.02
C ALA A 234 16.67 -21.37 -6.47
N LEU A 235 17.14 -20.36 -7.19
CA LEU A 235 16.35 -19.18 -7.55
C LEU A 235 15.09 -19.50 -8.38
N PRO A 236 15.12 -20.38 -9.41
CA PRO A 236 13.91 -20.73 -10.14
C PRO A 236 12.85 -21.40 -9.26
N ASN A 237 13.28 -22.18 -8.26
CA ASN A 237 12.37 -22.81 -7.29
C ASN A 237 11.96 -21.85 -6.16
N ALA A 238 12.72 -20.76 -5.95
CA ALA A 238 12.40 -19.69 -5.01
C ALA A 238 11.43 -18.66 -5.60
N LEU A 239 11.18 -18.65 -6.91
CA LEU A 239 10.33 -17.63 -7.54
C LEU A 239 8.95 -17.55 -6.93
N ALA A 240 8.27 -18.68 -6.70
CA ALA A 240 6.94 -18.67 -6.10
C ALA A 240 6.92 -18.07 -4.68
N PRO A 241 7.75 -18.48 -3.71
CA PRO A 241 7.82 -17.81 -2.42
C PRO A 241 8.30 -16.36 -2.51
N ILE A 242 9.22 -16.01 -3.42
CA ILE A 242 9.69 -14.62 -3.61
C ILE A 242 8.55 -13.74 -4.14
N VAL A 243 7.79 -14.18 -5.12
CA VAL A 243 6.63 -13.45 -5.64
C VAL A 243 5.60 -13.20 -4.55
N ASN A 244 5.36 -14.19 -3.71
CA ASN A 244 4.47 -14.04 -2.55
C ASN A 244 4.99 -12.97 -1.56
N VAL A 245 6.30 -12.97 -1.30
CA VAL A 245 6.96 -11.95 -0.47
C VAL A 245 6.78 -10.56 -1.09
N ILE A 246 7.04 -10.41 -2.39
CA ILE A 246 6.86 -9.14 -3.11
C ILE A 246 5.42 -8.65 -2.95
N ALA A 247 4.46 -9.51 -3.18
CA ALA A 247 3.04 -9.15 -3.15
C ALA A 247 2.57 -8.71 -1.77
N ILE A 248 2.93 -9.44 -0.72
CA ILE A 248 2.62 -9.06 0.66
C ILE A 248 3.23 -7.69 0.98
N ASN A 249 4.48 -7.44 0.57
CA ASN A 249 5.13 -6.16 0.83
C ASN A 249 4.56 -5.01 -0.01
N LEU A 250 4.08 -5.27 -1.24
CA LEU A 250 3.34 -4.27 -2.01
C LEU A 250 2.01 -3.91 -1.34
N ALA A 251 1.33 -4.88 -0.73
CA ALA A 251 0.12 -4.62 0.04
C ALA A 251 0.41 -3.78 1.30
N TYR A 252 1.52 -4.04 2.01
CA TYR A 252 1.98 -3.18 3.12
C TYR A 252 2.35 -1.77 2.65
N LEU A 253 2.94 -1.63 1.47
CA LEU A 253 3.30 -0.34 0.91
C LEU A 253 2.06 0.56 0.73
N VAL A 254 0.90 0.00 0.39
CA VAL A 254 -0.37 0.74 0.29
C VAL A 254 -0.75 1.40 1.63
N VAL A 255 -0.47 0.76 2.75
CA VAL A 255 -0.72 1.31 4.09
C VAL A 255 0.33 2.36 4.46
N GLY A 256 1.62 2.06 4.22
CA GLY A 256 2.74 2.97 4.52
C GLY A 256 2.70 4.27 3.72
N VAL A 257 2.20 4.22 2.48
CA VAL A 257 2.02 5.41 1.64
C VAL A 257 1.23 6.50 2.34
N VAL A 258 0.16 6.17 3.08
CA VAL A 258 -0.69 7.15 3.78
C VAL A 258 0.13 7.97 4.78
N ILE A 259 0.96 7.31 5.60
CA ILE A 259 1.80 7.96 6.62
C ILE A 259 2.82 8.89 5.96
N VAL A 260 3.47 8.41 4.91
CA VAL A 260 4.51 9.15 4.20
C VAL A 260 3.93 10.37 3.48
N GLU A 261 2.76 10.23 2.84
CA GLU A 261 2.06 11.34 2.19
C GLU A 261 1.72 12.46 3.19
N VAL A 262 1.29 12.11 4.39
CA VAL A 262 0.99 13.09 5.45
C VAL A 262 2.26 13.78 5.93
N VAL A 263 3.33 13.04 6.21
CA VAL A 263 4.58 13.62 6.76
C VAL A 263 5.25 14.57 5.76
N PHE A 264 5.27 14.21 4.47
CA PHE A 264 5.90 15.03 3.42
C PHE A 264 4.94 16.03 2.77
N VAL A 265 3.69 16.12 3.24
CA VAL A 265 2.63 16.95 2.62
C VAL A 265 2.53 16.64 1.11
N TYR A 266 2.65 15.36 0.79
CA TYR A 266 2.57 14.87 -0.60
C TYR A 266 1.10 14.77 -1.03
N PRO A 267 0.69 15.41 -2.14
CA PRO A 267 -0.72 15.51 -2.51
C PRO A 267 -1.26 14.19 -3.09
N GLY A 268 -1.30 13.15 -2.27
CA GLY A 268 -1.80 11.83 -2.59
C GLY A 268 -3.18 11.54 -1.99
N LEU A 269 -3.66 10.32 -2.24
CA LEU A 269 -4.97 9.85 -1.79
C LEU A 269 -5.01 9.63 -0.26
N GLY A 270 -3.87 9.23 0.35
CA GLY A 270 -3.77 9.04 1.79
C GLY A 270 -3.83 10.36 2.54
N GLN A 271 -3.16 11.40 2.05
CA GLN A 271 -3.28 12.74 2.61
C GLN A 271 -4.73 13.24 2.49
N LEU A 272 -5.37 13.04 1.32
CA LEU A 272 -6.79 13.40 1.15
C LEU A 272 -7.68 12.68 2.16
N LEU A 273 -7.44 11.39 2.41
CA LEU A 273 -8.18 10.60 3.40
C LEU A 273 -8.04 11.21 4.80
N VAL A 274 -6.83 11.48 5.26
CA VAL A 274 -6.57 12.02 6.62
C VAL A 274 -7.15 13.42 6.78
N ASP A 275 -6.99 14.28 5.78
CA ASP A 275 -7.59 15.63 5.76
C ASP A 275 -9.13 15.55 5.83
N SER A 276 -9.73 14.60 5.11
CA SER A 276 -11.19 14.41 5.06
C SER A 276 -11.74 13.84 6.37
N VAL A 277 -11.00 12.95 7.03
CA VAL A 277 -11.36 12.48 8.39
C VAL A 277 -11.37 13.66 9.36
N SER A 278 -10.36 14.52 9.32
CA SER A 278 -10.24 15.69 10.19
C SER A 278 -11.39 16.71 9.96
N LYS A 279 -11.83 16.82 8.70
CA LYS A 279 -12.95 17.72 8.30
C LYS A 279 -14.32 17.05 8.40
N ARG A 280 -14.38 15.78 8.79
CA ARG A 280 -15.60 14.95 8.80
C ARG A 280 -16.30 14.87 7.42
N ASP A 281 -15.53 14.87 6.34
CA ASP A 281 -16.05 14.75 4.98
C ASP A 281 -16.27 13.26 4.64
N ILE A 282 -17.39 12.74 5.11
CA ILE A 282 -17.71 11.32 5.09
C ILE A 282 -17.70 10.72 3.68
N PRO A 283 -18.32 11.32 2.65
CA PRO A 283 -18.29 10.74 1.31
C PRO A 283 -16.88 10.59 0.75
N VAL A 284 -15.98 11.55 1.03
CA VAL A 284 -14.57 11.45 0.60
C VAL A 284 -13.84 10.36 1.38
N VAL A 285 -14.07 10.23 2.69
CA VAL A 285 -13.48 9.15 3.52
C VAL A 285 -13.92 7.79 3.00
N GLN A 286 -15.21 7.61 2.72
CA GLN A 286 -15.76 6.37 2.16
C GLN A 286 -15.12 6.03 0.81
N ALA A 287 -15.07 6.98 -0.12
CA ALA A 287 -14.49 6.78 -1.44
C ALA A 287 -12.99 6.43 -1.37
N CYS A 288 -12.19 7.20 -0.63
CA CYS A 288 -10.76 6.93 -0.47
C CYS A 288 -10.50 5.56 0.16
N SER A 289 -11.22 5.21 1.22
CA SER A 289 -11.08 3.93 1.90
C SER A 289 -11.43 2.75 1.00
N MET A 290 -12.51 2.86 0.20
CA MET A 290 -12.90 1.83 -0.77
C MET A 290 -11.84 1.66 -1.88
N ILE A 291 -11.24 2.76 -2.34
CA ILE A 291 -10.16 2.69 -3.34
C ILE A 291 -8.93 2.00 -2.76
N PHE A 292 -8.49 2.36 -1.54
CA PHE A 292 -7.36 1.68 -0.89
C PHE A 292 -7.65 0.18 -0.68
N ALA A 293 -8.85 -0.16 -0.21
CA ALA A 293 -9.27 -1.55 -0.06
C ALA A 293 -9.27 -2.31 -1.40
N SER A 294 -9.75 -1.68 -2.47
CA SER A 294 -9.76 -2.26 -3.82
C SER A 294 -8.35 -2.50 -4.33
N ILE A 295 -7.43 -1.53 -4.18
CA ILE A 295 -6.01 -1.68 -4.56
C ILE A 295 -5.37 -2.83 -3.78
N TYR A 296 -5.58 -2.89 -2.47
CA TYR A 296 -5.07 -3.96 -1.61
C TYR A 296 -5.56 -5.34 -2.07
N ILE A 297 -6.86 -5.49 -2.32
CA ILE A 297 -7.47 -6.73 -2.79
C ILE A 297 -6.95 -7.13 -4.17
N LEU A 298 -6.82 -6.17 -5.10
CA LEU A 298 -6.28 -6.42 -6.44
C LEU A 298 -4.80 -6.86 -6.39
N LEU A 299 -3.98 -6.24 -5.56
CA LEU A 299 -2.59 -6.64 -5.37
C LEU A 299 -2.49 -8.06 -4.81
N ASN A 300 -3.30 -8.41 -3.82
CA ASN A 300 -3.33 -9.79 -3.29
C ASN A 300 -3.83 -10.79 -4.33
N LEU A 301 -4.85 -10.45 -5.10
CA LEU A 301 -5.33 -11.31 -6.19
C LEU A 301 -4.26 -11.54 -7.26
N LEU A 302 -3.56 -10.49 -7.67
CA LEU A 302 -2.43 -10.61 -8.60
C LEU A 302 -1.33 -11.51 -8.04
N ALA A 303 -1.03 -11.38 -6.76
CA ALA A 303 -0.08 -12.23 -6.05
C ALA A 303 -0.47 -13.71 -6.10
N ASP A 304 -1.71 -14.00 -5.76
CA ASP A 304 -2.24 -15.36 -5.80
C ASP A 304 -2.16 -15.96 -7.22
N ILE A 305 -2.56 -15.18 -8.23
CA ILE A 305 -2.49 -15.61 -9.63
C ILE A 305 -1.05 -15.92 -10.05
N ILE A 306 -0.11 -14.99 -9.77
CA ILE A 306 1.30 -15.17 -10.13
C ILE A 306 1.89 -16.37 -9.37
N SER A 307 1.55 -16.54 -8.09
CA SER A 307 1.99 -17.68 -7.27
C SER A 307 1.52 -19.02 -7.86
N ILE A 308 0.27 -19.09 -8.32
CA ILE A 308 -0.30 -20.28 -8.95
C ILE A 308 0.37 -20.56 -10.30
N VAL A 309 0.57 -19.55 -11.13
CA VAL A 309 1.20 -19.69 -12.46
C VAL A 309 2.67 -20.11 -12.34
N THR A 310 3.38 -19.57 -11.34
CA THR A 310 4.81 -19.90 -11.12
C THR A 310 5.03 -21.23 -10.41
N ASN A 311 4.03 -21.78 -9.72
CA ASN A 311 4.13 -23.06 -9.04
C ASN A 311 2.99 -24.03 -9.42
N PRO A 312 3.13 -24.80 -10.51
CA PRO A 312 2.10 -25.74 -10.96
C PRO A 312 1.72 -26.83 -9.93
N ARG A 313 2.55 -27.06 -8.91
CA ARG A 313 2.26 -28.01 -7.84
C ARG A 313 1.08 -27.57 -6.95
N LEU A 314 0.82 -26.28 -6.87
CA LEU A 314 -0.35 -25.72 -6.15
C LEU A 314 -1.67 -26.03 -6.87
N LEU A 315 -1.63 -26.44 -8.13
CA LEU A 315 -2.81 -26.81 -8.92
C LEU A 315 -3.32 -28.22 -8.59
N TYR A 316 -2.50 -29.06 -7.99
CA TYR A 316 -2.81 -30.45 -7.64
C TYR A 316 -2.50 -30.69 -6.16
N PRO A 317 -3.36 -30.22 -5.22
CA PRO A 317 -3.21 -30.61 -3.82
C PRO A 317 -3.38 -32.14 -3.75
N ARG A 318 -2.42 -32.80 -3.11
CA ARG A 318 -2.48 -34.24 -2.80
C ARG A 318 -3.52 -34.48 -1.72
#